data_3c4ce1cce114a402bb724e71cc84b206
#
_entry.id   3c4ce1cce114a402bb724e71cc84b206
#
_cell.length_a   1.000
_cell.length_b   1.000
_cell.length_c   1.000
_cell.angle_alpha   90.00
_cell.angle_beta   90.00
_cell.angle_gamma   90.00
#
_symmetry.space_group_name_H-M   'P 1'
#
loop_
_entity.id
_entity.type
_entity.pdbx_description
1 polymer ?
#
loop_
_entity_poly.entity_id
_entity_poly.type
_entity_poly.pdbx_seq_one_letter_code
_entity_poly.pdbx_strand_id
1 'polypeptide(L)'
;MNVAEIYKHNPVTIRESEELVSAAQLMRERHIGYLVVVEPQECGAVPVGVLTDRDIVVGVIAKGADPREFCVADVMTRSPVTIEESQSLAAALREMRHIGVRRIPVVGTLGQLRGVLSLDEVLDALAEELLGVVGSIRSELRLEGALRP
;
A
#
# COMPACT_ATOMS: atom_id res chain seq x y z
N MET A 1 -10.40 11.29 -9.29
CA MET A 1 -9.19 10.46 -9.12
C MET A 1 -9.60 9.10 -8.58
N ASN A 2 -9.21 8.05 -9.27
CA ASN A 2 -9.50 6.67 -8.91
C ASN A 2 -8.26 6.00 -8.33
N VAL A 3 -8.47 4.95 -7.53
CA VAL A 3 -7.38 4.14 -6.98
C VAL A 3 -6.47 3.61 -8.09
N ALA A 4 -7.03 3.17 -9.21
CA ALA A 4 -6.28 2.64 -10.36
C ALA A 4 -5.19 3.57 -10.91
N GLU A 5 -5.34 4.88 -10.72
CA GLU A 5 -4.40 5.89 -11.23
C GLU A 5 -3.19 6.12 -10.30
N ILE A 6 -3.26 5.64 -9.07
CA ILE A 6 -2.32 6.05 -8.01
C ILE A 6 -1.53 4.90 -7.41
N TYR A 7 -2.14 3.72 -7.21
CA TYR A 7 -1.50 2.65 -6.46
C TYR A 7 -0.22 2.12 -7.13
N LYS A 8 0.71 1.62 -6.32
CA LYS A 8 1.91 0.95 -6.84
C LYS A 8 1.61 -0.47 -7.27
N HIS A 9 1.96 -0.76 -8.51
CA HIS A 9 1.99 -2.11 -9.05
C HIS A 9 3.19 -2.90 -8.50
N ASN A 10 3.17 -4.22 -8.64
CA ASN A 10 4.22 -5.13 -8.19
C ASN A 10 4.51 -5.03 -6.68
N PRO A 11 3.51 -5.27 -5.83
CA PRO A 11 3.72 -5.32 -4.39
C PRO A 11 4.65 -6.47 -4.04
N VAL A 12 5.43 -6.30 -2.97
CA VAL A 12 6.24 -7.40 -2.44
C VAL A 12 5.34 -8.33 -1.64
N THR A 13 5.33 -9.59 -2.02
CA THR A 13 4.45 -10.60 -1.45
C THR A 13 5.23 -11.72 -0.79
N ILE A 14 4.57 -12.42 0.11
CA ILE A 14 5.09 -13.60 0.79
C ILE A 14 3.94 -14.57 1.05
N ARG A 15 4.24 -15.85 1.24
CA ARG A 15 3.25 -16.85 1.63
C ARG A 15 3.17 -16.98 3.15
N GLU A 16 2.01 -17.35 3.65
CA GLU A 16 1.79 -17.53 5.09
C GLU A 16 2.62 -18.67 5.71
N SER A 17 3.01 -19.65 4.92
CA SER A 17 3.85 -20.78 5.35
C SER A 17 5.34 -20.47 5.44
N GLU A 18 5.77 -19.32 4.93
CA GLU A 18 7.16 -18.89 5.00
C GLU A 18 7.60 -18.60 6.44
N GLU A 19 8.88 -18.80 6.71
CA GLU A 19 9.47 -18.47 8.00
C GLU A 19 9.45 -16.96 8.27
N LEU A 20 9.19 -16.57 9.50
CA LEU A 20 9.17 -15.16 9.89
C LEU A 20 10.52 -14.47 9.63
N VAL A 21 11.62 -15.17 9.88
CA VAL A 21 12.98 -14.66 9.59
C VAL A 21 13.16 -14.38 8.10
N SER A 22 12.62 -15.23 7.23
CA SER A 22 12.63 -15.00 5.78
C SER A 22 11.86 -13.73 5.39
N ALA A 23 10.74 -13.47 6.05
CA ALA A 23 9.99 -12.22 5.86
C ALA A 23 10.82 -10.99 6.27
N ALA A 24 11.49 -11.04 7.42
CA ALA A 24 12.37 -9.96 7.87
C ALA A 24 13.55 -9.73 6.91
N GLN A 25 14.15 -10.79 6.39
CA GLN A 25 15.22 -10.70 5.40
C GLN A 25 14.72 -10.06 4.09
N LEU A 26 13.54 -10.42 3.63
CA LEU A 26 12.91 -9.84 2.44
C LEU A 26 12.66 -8.34 2.63
N MET A 27 12.16 -7.94 3.80
CA MET A 27 11.98 -6.53 4.15
C MET A 27 13.30 -5.75 4.08
N ARG A 28 14.38 -6.34 4.60
CA ARG A 28 15.72 -5.75 4.56
C ARG A 28 16.24 -5.61 3.14
N GLU A 29 16.13 -6.65 2.33
CA GLU A 29 16.61 -6.66 0.94
C GLU A 29 15.88 -5.66 0.06
N ARG A 30 14.58 -5.51 0.27
CA ARG A 30 13.71 -4.63 -0.53
C ARG A 30 13.55 -3.24 0.06
N HIS A 31 14.12 -2.96 1.24
CA HIS A 31 13.99 -1.69 1.96
C HIS A 31 12.53 -1.28 2.21
N ILE A 32 11.74 -2.24 2.63
CA ILE A 32 10.30 -2.05 2.92
C ILE A 32 9.95 -2.65 4.28
N GLY A 33 8.91 -2.12 4.90
CA GLY A 33 8.37 -2.62 6.18
C GLY A 33 6.97 -3.19 6.08
N TYR A 34 6.50 -3.53 4.87
CA TYR A 34 5.15 -3.99 4.62
C TYR A 34 5.13 -5.06 3.53
N LEU A 35 4.58 -6.23 3.85
CA LEU A 35 4.40 -7.33 2.92
C LEU A 35 2.91 -7.70 2.84
N VAL A 36 2.44 -8.00 1.63
CA VAL A 36 1.13 -8.61 1.44
C VAL A 36 1.32 -10.12 1.46
N VAL A 37 0.61 -10.79 2.35
CA VAL A 37 0.61 -12.24 2.44
C VAL A 37 -0.44 -12.76 1.48
N VAL A 38 -0.04 -13.61 0.56
CA VAL A 38 -0.89 -14.08 -0.53
C VAL A 38 -1.02 -15.59 -0.57
N GLU A 39 -2.12 -16.04 -1.14
CA GLU A 39 -2.39 -17.42 -1.48
C GLU A 39 -2.66 -17.53 -2.99
N PRO A 40 -2.07 -18.50 -3.70
CA PRO A 40 -2.34 -18.69 -5.12
C PRO A 40 -3.76 -19.24 -5.32
N GLN A 41 -4.48 -18.65 -6.26
CA GLN A 41 -5.78 -19.11 -6.73
C GLN A 41 -5.84 -19.05 -8.25
N GLU A 42 -6.92 -19.55 -8.86
CA GLU A 42 -7.09 -19.55 -10.32
C GLU A 42 -7.04 -18.14 -10.92
N CYS A 43 -7.58 -17.15 -10.22
CA CYS A 43 -7.57 -15.74 -10.65
C CYS A 43 -6.22 -15.05 -10.46
N GLY A 44 -5.27 -15.67 -9.80
CA GLY A 44 -3.98 -15.12 -9.39
C GLY A 44 -3.78 -15.16 -7.88
N ALA A 45 -2.80 -14.43 -7.37
CA ALA A 45 -2.54 -14.34 -5.94
C ALA A 45 -3.60 -13.50 -5.24
N VAL A 46 -4.17 -14.03 -4.17
CA VAL A 46 -5.21 -13.36 -3.37
C VAL A 46 -4.64 -12.99 -2.01
N PRO A 47 -4.83 -11.74 -1.52
CA PRO A 47 -4.41 -11.35 -0.18
C PRO A 47 -5.13 -12.14 0.90
N VAL A 48 -4.37 -12.77 1.80
CA VAL A 48 -4.90 -13.48 2.97
C VAL A 48 -4.43 -12.84 4.27
N GLY A 49 -3.46 -11.94 4.20
CA GLY A 49 -2.93 -11.22 5.34
C GLY A 49 -2.02 -10.08 4.93
N VAL A 50 -1.62 -9.32 5.92
CA VAL A 50 -0.55 -8.31 5.81
C VAL A 50 0.40 -8.48 6.99
N LEU A 51 1.68 -8.22 6.74
CA LEU A 51 2.73 -8.30 7.75
C LEU A 51 3.59 -7.05 7.67
N THR A 52 3.79 -6.40 8.82
CA THR A 52 4.66 -5.24 8.94
C THR A 52 5.89 -5.55 9.80
N ASP A 53 6.93 -4.74 9.65
CA ASP A 53 8.11 -4.77 10.53
C ASP A 53 7.72 -4.47 11.98
N ARG A 54 6.76 -3.59 12.20
CA ARG A 54 6.21 -3.33 13.53
C ARG A 54 5.56 -4.58 14.15
N ASP A 55 4.85 -5.38 13.39
CA ASP A 55 4.25 -6.64 13.86
C ASP A 55 5.32 -7.59 14.38
N ILE A 56 6.45 -7.68 13.70
CA ILE A 56 7.58 -8.52 14.12
C ILE A 56 8.22 -7.98 15.42
N VAL A 57 8.50 -6.69 15.45
CA VAL A 57 9.15 -6.06 16.63
C VAL A 57 8.25 -6.14 17.86
N VAL A 58 7.01 -5.71 17.73
CA VAL A 58 6.07 -5.62 18.87
C VAL A 58 5.46 -6.98 19.22
N GLY A 59 5.15 -7.78 18.21
CA GLY A 59 4.49 -9.07 18.39
C GLY A 59 5.40 -10.22 18.80
N VAL A 60 6.69 -10.15 18.47
CA VAL A 60 7.65 -11.24 18.72
C VAL A 60 8.83 -10.76 19.55
N ILE A 61 9.60 -9.81 19.07
CA ILE A 61 10.84 -9.37 19.72
C ILE A 61 10.58 -8.76 21.10
N ALA A 62 9.62 -7.85 21.21
CA ALA A 62 9.30 -7.18 22.48
C ALA A 62 8.74 -8.13 23.54
N LYS A 63 8.18 -9.27 23.12
CA LYS A 63 7.70 -10.31 24.04
C LYS A 63 8.80 -11.29 24.49
N GLY A 64 10.03 -11.13 23.98
CA GLY A 64 11.13 -12.03 24.28
C GLY A 64 11.03 -13.40 23.61
N ALA A 65 10.15 -13.55 22.61
CA ALA A 65 10.02 -14.78 21.86
C ALA A 65 11.12 -14.91 20.79
N ASP A 66 11.47 -16.14 20.43
CA ASP A 66 12.45 -16.41 19.38
C ASP A 66 11.78 -16.32 18.00
N PRO A 67 12.15 -15.37 17.14
CA PRO A 67 11.54 -15.22 15.82
C PRO A 67 11.71 -16.46 14.91
N ARG A 68 12.70 -17.31 15.20
CA ARG A 68 12.93 -18.55 14.43
C ARG A 68 11.86 -19.62 14.66
N GLU A 69 11.05 -19.48 15.70
CA GLU A 69 9.98 -20.44 16.04
C GLU A 69 8.64 -20.09 15.37
N PHE A 70 8.58 -18.99 14.61
CA PHE A 70 7.36 -18.50 14.00
C PHE A 70 7.40 -18.57 12.46
N CYS A 71 6.24 -18.82 11.88
CA CYS A 71 5.99 -18.55 10.46
C CYS A 71 5.18 -17.26 10.30
N VAL A 72 5.07 -16.78 9.07
CA VAL A 72 4.32 -15.57 8.73
C VAL A 72 2.87 -15.63 9.23
N ALA A 73 2.22 -16.80 9.09
CA ALA A 73 0.85 -17.02 9.54
C ALA A 73 0.63 -16.76 11.02
N ASP A 74 1.65 -16.96 11.85
CA ASP A 74 1.55 -16.77 13.32
C ASP A 74 1.50 -15.29 13.72
N VAL A 75 1.99 -14.39 12.87
CA VAL A 75 2.23 -12.98 13.21
C VAL A 75 1.43 -12.03 12.35
N MET A 76 1.09 -12.39 11.12
CA MET A 76 0.35 -11.56 10.18
C MET A 76 -1.03 -11.16 10.72
N THR A 77 -1.54 -10.02 10.25
CA THR A 77 -2.95 -9.68 10.37
C THR A 77 -3.73 -10.42 9.29
N ARG A 78 -4.65 -11.29 9.69
CA ARG A 78 -5.49 -12.09 8.79
C ARG A 78 -6.64 -11.27 8.23
N SER A 79 -7.16 -11.72 7.09
CA SER A 79 -8.32 -11.12 6.42
C SER A 79 -8.19 -9.61 6.29
N PRO A 80 -7.17 -9.14 5.57
CA PRO A 80 -6.90 -7.71 5.46
C PRO A 80 -8.05 -7.02 4.74
N VAL A 81 -8.35 -5.79 5.15
CA VAL A 81 -9.24 -4.94 4.38
C VAL A 81 -8.55 -4.60 3.08
N THR A 82 -9.27 -4.74 1.99
CA THR A 82 -8.80 -4.45 0.63
C THR A 82 -9.67 -3.41 -0.04
N ILE A 83 -9.17 -2.80 -1.08
CA ILE A 83 -9.92 -1.86 -1.91
C ILE A 83 -9.87 -2.31 -3.37
N GLU A 84 -10.98 -2.25 -4.07
CA GLU A 84 -10.97 -2.53 -5.51
C GLU A 84 -10.36 -1.36 -6.29
N GLU A 85 -9.58 -1.68 -7.32
CA GLU A 85 -8.94 -0.66 -8.17
C GLU A 85 -9.93 0.30 -8.85
N SER A 86 -11.18 -0.13 -9.05
CA SER A 86 -12.25 0.67 -9.62
C SER A 86 -12.85 1.71 -8.68
N GLN A 87 -12.56 1.61 -7.39
CA GLN A 87 -13.13 2.53 -6.39
C GLN A 87 -12.47 3.91 -6.44
N SER A 88 -13.22 4.91 -5.95
CA SER A 88 -12.70 6.27 -5.87
C SER A 88 -11.64 6.39 -4.77
N LEU A 89 -10.73 7.35 -4.96
CA LEU A 89 -9.74 7.69 -3.95
C LEU A 89 -10.41 8.09 -2.63
N ALA A 90 -11.52 8.84 -2.69
CA ALA A 90 -12.26 9.26 -1.50
C ALA A 90 -12.78 8.06 -0.70
N ALA A 91 -13.27 7.01 -1.39
CA ALA A 91 -13.71 5.78 -0.74
C ALA A 91 -12.55 5.05 -0.06
N ALA A 92 -11.40 4.94 -0.75
CA ALA A 92 -10.20 4.32 -0.19
C ALA A 92 -9.70 5.06 1.06
N LEU A 93 -9.66 6.38 1.02
CA LEU A 93 -9.22 7.19 2.17
C LEU A 93 -10.17 7.07 3.38
N ARG A 94 -11.47 6.99 3.13
CA ARG A 94 -12.44 6.75 4.21
C ARG A 94 -12.18 5.40 4.88
N GLU A 95 -11.94 4.37 4.09
CA GLU A 95 -11.66 3.02 4.61
C GLU A 95 -10.35 3.00 5.40
N MET A 96 -9.28 3.55 4.83
CA MET A 96 -7.97 3.63 5.50
C MET A 96 -8.07 4.37 6.84
N ARG A 97 -8.84 5.46 6.89
CA ARG A 97 -9.07 6.21 8.12
C ARG A 97 -9.88 5.41 9.14
N HIS A 98 -10.90 4.70 8.68
CA HIS A 98 -11.78 3.90 9.55
C HIS A 98 -11.01 2.78 10.26
N ILE A 99 -10.14 2.09 9.54
CA ILE A 99 -9.33 1.00 10.08
C ILE A 99 -7.99 1.45 10.68
N GLY A 100 -7.60 2.70 10.47
CA GLY A 100 -6.38 3.28 11.05
C GLY A 100 -5.09 2.79 10.39
N VAL A 101 -5.08 2.58 9.07
CA VAL A 101 -3.91 2.11 8.34
C VAL A 101 -3.40 3.14 7.34
N ARG A 102 -2.10 3.05 7.03
CA ARG A 102 -1.43 3.90 6.04
C ARG A 102 -1.25 3.23 4.68
N ARG A 103 -1.50 1.93 4.60
CA ARG A 103 -1.42 1.11 3.38
C ARG A 103 -2.57 0.15 3.32
N ILE A 104 -3.05 -0.10 2.11
CA ILE A 104 -4.17 -1.02 1.87
C ILE A 104 -3.90 -1.80 0.57
N PRO A 105 -4.07 -3.13 0.56
CA PRO A 105 -3.96 -3.89 -0.66
C PRO A 105 -5.06 -3.51 -1.66
N VAL A 106 -4.68 -3.36 -2.91
CA VAL A 106 -5.58 -3.08 -4.03
C VAL A 106 -5.81 -4.38 -4.79
N VAL A 107 -7.07 -4.69 -5.01
CA VAL A 107 -7.49 -5.93 -5.69
C VAL A 107 -8.31 -5.64 -6.93
N GLY A 108 -8.33 -6.61 -7.84
CA GLY A 108 -9.24 -6.62 -8.98
C GLY A 108 -10.60 -7.19 -8.60
N THR A 109 -11.49 -7.29 -9.58
CA THR A 109 -12.89 -7.73 -9.40
C THR A 109 -13.03 -9.18 -8.90
N LEU A 110 -12.02 -10.01 -9.09
CA LEU A 110 -11.99 -11.39 -8.62
C LEU A 110 -11.24 -11.55 -7.28
N GLY A 111 -10.84 -10.44 -6.65
CA GLY A 111 -10.09 -10.44 -5.40
C GLY A 111 -8.58 -10.64 -5.57
N GLN A 112 -8.09 -10.78 -6.81
CA GLN A 112 -6.67 -10.94 -7.08
C GLN A 112 -5.90 -9.64 -6.78
N LEU A 113 -4.74 -9.80 -6.17
CA LEU A 113 -3.88 -8.66 -5.80
C LEU A 113 -3.38 -7.93 -7.05
N ARG A 114 -3.56 -6.62 -7.06
CA ARG A 114 -3.08 -5.71 -8.11
C ARG A 114 -1.90 -4.87 -7.65
N GLY A 115 -1.92 -4.43 -6.41
CA GLY A 115 -0.89 -3.59 -5.85
C GLY A 115 -1.20 -3.16 -4.42
N VAL A 116 -0.58 -2.09 -4.01
CA VAL A 116 -0.79 -1.48 -2.69
C VAL A 116 -0.96 0.03 -2.86
N LEU A 117 -1.97 0.58 -2.22
CA LEU A 117 -2.14 2.02 -2.09
C LEU A 117 -1.59 2.45 -0.74
N SER A 118 -0.72 3.46 -0.72
CA SER A 118 -0.23 4.08 0.51
C SER A 118 -0.62 5.56 0.57
N LEU A 119 -0.66 6.11 1.78
CA LEU A 119 -0.88 7.55 1.96
C LEU A 119 0.21 8.39 1.30
N ASP A 120 1.42 7.86 1.17
CA ASP A 120 2.52 8.56 0.52
C ASP A 120 2.24 8.76 -0.98
N GLU A 121 1.76 7.73 -1.70
CA GLU A 121 1.34 7.87 -3.10
C GLU A 121 0.17 8.83 -3.26
N VAL A 122 -0.76 8.83 -2.32
CA VAL A 122 -1.88 9.77 -2.33
C VAL A 122 -1.39 11.20 -2.20
N LEU A 123 -0.47 11.46 -1.26
CA LEU A 123 0.11 12.79 -1.07
C LEU A 123 0.89 13.25 -2.30
N ASP A 124 1.67 12.38 -2.91
CA ASP A 124 2.40 12.69 -4.14
C ASP A 124 1.45 13.08 -5.29
N ALA A 125 0.38 12.29 -5.49
CA ALA A 125 -0.61 12.58 -6.52
C ALA A 125 -1.34 13.91 -6.28
N LEU A 126 -1.72 14.20 -5.05
CA LEU A 126 -2.36 15.47 -4.67
C LEU A 126 -1.40 16.65 -4.84
N ALA A 127 -0.13 16.49 -4.51
CA ALA A 127 0.90 17.50 -4.72
C ALA A 127 1.09 17.82 -6.20
N GLU A 128 1.12 16.81 -7.06
CA GLU A 128 1.20 16.99 -8.51
C GLU A 128 0.01 17.77 -9.08
N GLU A 129 -1.20 17.45 -8.64
CA GLU A 129 -2.40 18.20 -9.04
C GLU A 129 -2.34 19.66 -8.58
N LEU A 130 -1.91 19.91 -7.35
CA LEU A 130 -1.75 21.26 -6.82
C LEU A 130 -0.72 22.06 -7.61
N LEU A 131 0.41 21.46 -7.97
CA LEU A 131 1.42 22.09 -8.82
C LEU A 131 0.89 22.41 -10.21
N GLY A 132 0.02 21.57 -10.76
CA GLY A 132 -0.70 21.83 -12.01
C GLY A 132 -1.57 23.09 -11.95
N VAL A 133 -2.30 23.28 -10.85
CA VAL A 133 -3.10 24.50 -10.61
C VAL A 133 -2.21 25.73 -10.53
N VAL A 134 -1.12 25.67 -9.78
CA VAL A 134 -0.15 26.77 -9.65
C VAL A 134 0.47 27.12 -11.03
N GLY A 135 0.81 26.11 -11.83
CA GLY A 135 1.33 26.29 -13.17
C GLY A 135 0.33 26.99 -14.11
N SER A 136 -0.96 26.64 -14.00
CA SER A 136 -2.02 27.28 -14.78
C SER A 136 -2.19 28.76 -14.43
N ILE A 137 -2.16 29.12 -13.15
CA ILE A 137 -2.24 30.51 -12.69
C ILE A 137 -1.04 31.31 -13.21
N ARG A 138 0.16 30.75 -13.11
CA ARG A 138 1.39 31.41 -13.61
C ARG A 138 1.36 31.63 -15.12
N SER A 139 0.80 30.68 -15.88
CA SER A 139 0.65 30.80 -17.33
C SER A 139 -0.35 31.88 -17.70
N GLU A 140 -1.47 31.97 -16.99
CA GLU A 140 -2.47 33.04 -17.17
C GLU A 140 -1.85 34.42 -16.96
N LEU A 141 -1.18 34.62 -15.84
CA LEU A 141 -0.50 35.91 -15.52
C LEU A 141 0.52 36.28 -16.58
N ARG A 142 1.27 35.32 -17.13
CA ARG A 142 2.25 35.56 -18.18
C ARG A 142 1.61 35.98 -19.48
N LEU A 143 0.51 35.31 -19.86
CA LEU A 143 -0.24 35.65 -21.08
C LEU A 143 -0.93 37.00 -20.96
N GLU A 144 -1.52 37.33 -19.83
CA GLU A 144 -2.08 38.67 -19.59
C GLU A 144 -1.04 39.77 -19.66
N GLY A 145 0.14 39.57 -19.08
CA GLY A 145 1.26 40.50 -19.14
C GLY A 145 1.79 40.71 -20.57
N ALA A 146 1.69 39.72 -21.44
CA ALA A 146 2.07 39.82 -22.85
C ALA A 146 1.02 40.54 -23.71
N LEU A 147 -0.27 40.46 -23.32
CA LEU A 147 -1.39 41.05 -24.05
C LEU A 147 -1.71 42.51 -23.63
N ARG A 148 -1.18 42.94 -22.49
CA ARG A 148 -1.36 44.32 -21.95
C ARG A 148 0.00 44.97 -21.77
N PRO A 149 0.55 45.59 -22.83
CA PRO A 149 1.81 46.31 -22.75
C PRO A 149 1.69 47.60 -21.86
#